data_763950c6c4d1ba4bce50d45c5ba18ef2
#
_entry.id   763950c6c4d1ba4bce50d45c5ba18ef2
#
_cell.length_a   1.000
_cell.length_b   1.000
_cell.length_c   1.000
_cell.angle_alpha   90.00
_cell.angle_beta   90.00
_cell.angle_gamma   90.00
#
_symmetry.space_group_name_H-M   'P 1'
#
loop_
_entity.id
_entity.type
_entity.pdbx_description
1 polymer ?
#
loop_
_entity_poly.entity_id
_entity_poly.type
_entity_poly.pdbx_seq_one_letter_code
_entity_poly.pdbx_strand_id
1 'polypeptide(L)'
;MVTIEPVKDSPTYPLLDTEYIISIIDQHASDTAVLLLPGIQFYSGQLFDIKTITAHAQSRGIFVIWDLAHAVGNVPLQLHDWNVDAAAWCSYKYINAGPGAIGGLFVHSRNSQTSAPVFQNRLSGWWGSEKATRFAMTNEFKPTPGAAGFQLSNPSIMDLTSLCASLEVFALSDMATLRERSIRLTGYLERLLVALQAEVGQFTIITPRDPTQRGAQLSLKLEDGLLDVVMQELEERSVVVDERKPDVIRVAPAPLYNNFGDVWVFIQAFAEALRVALTVKEKNAVLPGSDKLLQTI
;
A
#
# COMPACT_ATOMS: atom_id res chain seq x y z
N MET A 1 -20.36 9.95 -3.07
CA MET A 1 -19.15 9.25 -2.58
C MET A 1 -18.99 9.58 -1.11
N VAL A 2 -18.82 8.59 -0.27
CA VAL A 2 -18.54 8.73 1.18
C VAL A 2 -17.09 8.33 1.40
N THR A 3 -16.35 9.14 2.16
CA THR A 3 -14.96 8.86 2.55
C THR A 3 -14.94 8.39 3.99
N ILE A 4 -14.23 7.30 4.28
CA ILE A 4 -13.98 6.84 5.65
C ILE A 4 -12.68 7.50 6.13
N GLU A 5 -12.79 8.43 7.06
CA GLU A 5 -11.65 9.21 7.57
C GLU A 5 -11.34 8.84 9.02
N PRO A 6 -10.05 8.84 9.42
CA PRO A 6 -9.69 8.65 10.81
C PRO A 6 -10.26 9.76 11.70
N VAL A 7 -10.73 9.39 12.90
CA VAL A 7 -11.24 10.35 13.89
C VAL A 7 -10.05 11.06 14.53
N LYS A 8 -9.93 12.38 14.34
CA LYS A 8 -8.76 13.18 14.77
C LYS A 8 -8.48 13.11 16.27
N ASP A 9 -9.53 13.02 17.09
CA ASP A 9 -9.41 12.97 18.55
C ASP A 9 -9.35 11.53 19.10
N SER A 10 -9.27 10.53 18.22
CA SER A 10 -9.09 9.14 18.64
C SER A 10 -7.67 8.90 19.15
N PRO A 11 -7.50 8.11 20.24
CA PRO A 11 -6.18 7.72 20.73
C PRO A 11 -5.43 6.85 19.71
N THR A 12 -6.13 6.28 18.72
CA THR A 12 -5.55 5.46 17.65
C THR A 12 -5.26 6.25 16.39
N TYR A 13 -5.53 7.57 16.36
CA TYR A 13 -5.26 8.40 15.18
C TYR A 13 -3.80 8.24 14.68
N PRO A 14 -3.55 8.03 13.38
CA PRO A 14 -4.47 8.08 12.23
C PRO A 14 -5.00 6.70 11.78
N LEU A 15 -5.15 5.74 12.67
CA LEU A 15 -5.62 4.39 12.35
C LEU A 15 -7.16 4.33 12.28
N LEU A 16 -7.66 3.34 11.53
CA LEU A 16 -9.07 3.05 11.40
C LEU A 16 -9.36 1.68 12.03
N ASP A 17 -10.15 1.67 13.11
CA ASP A 17 -10.58 0.41 13.70
C ASP A 17 -11.63 -0.29 12.81
N THR A 18 -11.62 -1.63 12.81
CA THR A 18 -12.55 -2.43 11.98
C THR A 18 -14.00 -2.14 12.35
N GLU A 19 -14.32 -2.00 13.64
CA GLU A 19 -15.65 -1.67 14.14
C GLU A 19 -16.12 -0.30 13.66
N TYR A 20 -15.22 0.68 13.60
CA TYR A 20 -15.54 1.99 13.05
C TYR A 20 -15.83 1.93 11.55
N ILE A 21 -15.02 1.20 10.77
CA ILE A 21 -15.29 0.98 9.34
C ILE A 21 -16.66 0.32 9.15
N ILE A 22 -16.97 -0.71 9.93
CA ILE A 22 -18.26 -1.41 9.92
C ILE A 22 -19.40 -0.45 10.23
N SER A 23 -19.27 0.42 11.22
CA SER A 23 -20.30 1.39 11.59
C SER A 23 -20.63 2.37 10.44
N ILE A 24 -19.61 2.80 9.71
CA ILE A 24 -19.79 3.68 8.53
C ILE A 24 -20.45 2.92 7.38
N ILE A 25 -20.10 1.65 7.17
CA ILE A 25 -20.77 0.79 6.18
C ILE A 25 -22.26 0.67 6.51
N ASP A 26 -22.61 0.41 7.78
CA ASP A 26 -24.00 0.28 8.21
C ASP A 26 -24.78 1.58 8.06
N GLN A 27 -24.17 2.71 8.39
CA GLN A 27 -24.79 4.03 8.26
C GLN A 27 -25.16 4.36 6.81
N HIS A 28 -24.40 3.89 5.83
CA HIS A 28 -24.55 4.20 4.41
C HIS A 28 -24.99 3.01 3.57
N ALA A 29 -25.40 1.89 4.18
CA ALA A 29 -25.71 0.64 3.48
C ALA A 29 -26.78 0.79 2.41
N SER A 30 -27.83 1.60 2.66
CA SER A 30 -28.96 1.79 1.72
C SER A 30 -28.57 2.49 0.42
N ASP A 31 -27.50 3.30 0.45
CA ASP A 31 -27.10 4.15 -0.68
C ASP A 31 -25.75 3.74 -1.29
N THR A 32 -25.16 2.65 -0.77
CA THR A 32 -23.82 2.19 -1.20
C THR A 32 -23.92 0.98 -2.11
N ALA A 33 -23.51 1.12 -3.36
CA ALA A 33 -23.40 0.02 -4.31
C ALA A 33 -22.04 -0.69 -4.25
N VAL A 34 -20.96 0.07 -3.98
CA VAL A 34 -19.60 -0.43 -4.01
C VAL A 34 -18.79 0.12 -2.83
N LEU A 35 -18.08 -0.76 -2.14
CA LEU A 35 -17.04 -0.41 -1.17
C LEU A 35 -15.66 -0.60 -1.82
N LEU A 36 -14.84 0.45 -1.81
CA LEU A 36 -13.43 0.39 -2.23
C LEU A 36 -12.54 0.81 -1.06
N LEU A 37 -11.70 -0.10 -0.60
CA LEU A 37 -10.71 0.15 0.46
C LEU A 37 -9.33 -0.37 0.05
N PRO A 38 -8.23 0.21 0.58
CA PRO A 38 -6.90 -0.38 0.45
C PRO A 38 -6.76 -1.59 1.39
N GLY A 39 -6.09 -2.66 0.95
CA GLY A 39 -5.74 -3.76 1.86
C GLY A 39 -4.73 -3.32 2.91
N ILE A 40 -3.71 -2.56 2.49
CA ILE A 40 -2.80 -1.83 3.39
C ILE A 40 -2.91 -0.34 3.07
N GLN A 41 -3.20 0.45 4.08
CA GLN A 41 -3.27 1.90 3.95
C GLN A 41 -1.87 2.49 3.75
N PHE A 42 -1.67 3.20 2.65
CA PHE A 42 -0.33 3.63 2.20
C PHE A 42 0.35 4.63 3.13
N TYR A 43 -0.39 5.45 3.85
CA TYR A 43 0.14 6.47 4.76
C TYR A 43 0.56 5.88 6.10
N SER A 44 -0.35 5.15 6.77
CA SER A 44 -0.11 4.57 8.10
C SER A 44 0.60 3.20 8.06
N GLY A 45 0.54 2.48 6.92
CA GLY A 45 1.00 1.08 6.84
C GLY A 45 0.06 0.06 7.49
N GLN A 46 -1.14 0.48 7.90
CA GLN A 46 -2.14 -0.39 8.54
C GLN A 46 -2.71 -1.39 7.54
N LEU A 47 -2.65 -2.68 7.87
CA LEU A 47 -3.36 -3.77 7.18
C LEU A 47 -4.76 -3.90 7.78
N PHE A 48 -5.77 -3.80 6.93
CA PHE A 48 -7.18 -3.96 7.33
C PHE A 48 -7.58 -5.44 7.41
N ASP A 49 -8.60 -5.74 8.22
CA ASP A 49 -9.24 -7.05 8.26
C ASP A 49 -10.12 -7.24 7.01
N ILE A 50 -9.46 -7.62 5.91
CA ILE A 50 -10.09 -7.82 4.60
C ILE A 50 -11.27 -8.79 4.70
N LYS A 51 -11.10 -9.89 5.43
CA LYS A 51 -12.11 -10.92 5.55
C LYS A 51 -13.38 -10.41 6.24
N THR A 52 -13.22 -9.82 7.41
CA THR A 52 -14.36 -9.35 8.23
C THR A 52 -15.10 -8.21 7.54
N ILE A 53 -14.38 -7.22 7.02
CA ILE A 53 -14.96 -6.07 6.33
C ILE A 53 -15.71 -6.52 5.05
N THR A 54 -15.10 -7.43 4.26
CA THR A 54 -15.76 -7.98 3.05
C THR A 54 -17.06 -8.68 3.40
N ALA A 55 -17.05 -9.60 4.37
CA ALA A 55 -18.21 -10.36 4.76
C ALA A 55 -19.33 -9.44 5.28
N HIS A 56 -18.99 -8.41 6.06
CA HIS A 56 -19.97 -7.46 6.58
C HIS A 56 -20.60 -6.62 5.45
N ALA A 57 -19.80 -6.02 4.58
CA ALA A 57 -20.30 -5.21 3.48
C ALA A 57 -21.21 -6.03 2.53
N GLN A 58 -20.82 -7.26 2.22
CA GLN A 58 -21.63 -8.17 1.40
C GLN A 58 -22.96 -8.54 2.08
N SER A 59 -23.01 -8.66 3.40
CA SER A 59 -24.27 -8.88 4.14
C SER A 59 -25.26 -7.72 3.97
N ARG A 60 -24.79 -6.55 3.58
CA ARG A 60 -25.58 -5.35 3.23
C ARG A 60 -25.85 -5.22 1.74
N GLY A 61 -25.46 -6.21 0.93
CA GLY A 61 -25.63 -6.18 -0.53
C GLY A 61 -24.62 -5.30 -1.28
N ILE A 62 -23.53 -4.90 -0.63
CA ILE A 62 -22.51 -4.03 -1.20
C ILE A 62 -21.45 -4.88 -1.91
N PHE A 63 -21.09 -4.50 -3.14
CA PHE A 63 -19.98 -5.09 -3.88
C PHE A 63 -18.64 -4.58 -3.36
N VAL A 64 -17.69 -5.48 -3.08
CA VAL A 64 -16.45 -5.12 -2.40
C VAL A 64 -15.24 -5.23 -3.34
N ILE A 65 -14.52 -4.13 -3.49
CA ILE A 65 -13.28 -4.04 -4.26
C ILE A 65 -12.13 -3.66 -3.30
N TRP A 66 -11.01 -4.38 -3.41
CA TRP A 66 -9.81 -4.06 -2.64
C TRP A 66 -8.70 -3.51 -3.55
N ASP A 67 -8.14 -2.36 -3.19
CA ASP A 67 -6.84 -1.91 -3.69
C ASP A 67 -5.74 -2.64 -2.90
N LEU A 68 -5.07 -3.58 -3.55
CA LEU A 68 -4.02 -4.40 -2.92
C LEU A 68 -2.61 -3.97 -3.33
N ALA A 69 -2.44 -2.74 -3.82
CA ALA A 69 -1.16 -2.22 -4.30
C ALA A 69 -0.03 -2.31 -3.25
N HIS A 70 -0.35 -2.20 -1.96
CA HIS A 70 0.61 -2.37 -0.86
C HIS A 70 0.55 -3.75 -0.18
N ALA A 71 -0.39 -4.62 -0.55
CA ALA A 71 -0.61 -5.90 0.11
C ALA A 71 -0.03 -7.09 -0.66
N VAL A 72 -0.19 -7.13 -2.00
CA VAL A 72 0.33 -8.22 -2.84
C VAL A 72 1.86 -8.22 -2.79
N GLY A 73 2.44 -9.40 -2.52
CA GLY A 73 3.89 -9.56 -2.32
C GLY A 73 4.41 -9.14 -0.94
N ASN A 74 3.56 -8.57 -0.08
CA ASN A 74 3.91 -8.07 1.26
C ASN A 74 3.30 -8.91 2.38
N VAL A 75 2.03 -9.31 2.25
CA VAL A 75 1.31 -10.11 3.23
C VAL A 75 0.58 -11.28 2.55
N PRO A 76 0.35 -12.40 3.26
CA PRO A 76 -0.49 -13.48 2.75
C PRO A 76 -1.92 -13.02 2.48
N LEU A 77 -2.47 -13.41 1.34
CA LEU A 77 -3.83 -13.10 0.90
C LEU A 77 -4.59 -14.37 0.51
N GLN A 78 -5.87 -14.45 0.89
CA GLN A 78 -6.76 -15.57 0.61
C GLN A 78 -8.05 -15.02 -0.02
N LEU A 79 -7.94 -14.30 -1.16
CA LEU A 79 -9.04 -13.52 -1.74
C LEU A 79 -10.27 -14.37 -2.07
N HIS A 80 -10.07 -15.59 -2.57
CA HIS A 80 -11.14 -16.52 -2.85
C HIS A 80 -11.85 -16.95 -1.56
N ASP A 81 -11.09 -17.40 -0.56
CA ASP A 81 -11.65 -17.93 0.70
C ASP A 81 -12.26 -16.82 1.57
N TRP A 82 -11.77 -15.58 1.42
CA TRP A 82 -12.37 -14.40 2.04
C TRP A 82 -13.56 -13.85 1.25
N ASN A 83 -13.93 -14.53 0.15
CA ASN A 83 -15.07 -14.18 -0.68
C ASN A 83 -15.01 -12.75 -1.27
N VAL A 84 -13.81 -12.21 -1.52
CA VAL A 84 -13.63 -10.87 -2.12
C VAL A 84 -14.25 -10.84 -3.52
N ASP A 85 -15.00 -9.78 -3.86
CA ASP A 85 -15.64 -9.67 -5.17
C ASP A 85 -14.64 -9.39 -6.29
N ALA A 86 -13.81 -8.37 -6.08
CA ALA A 86 -12.73 -8.01 -6.98
C ALA A 86 -11.57 -7.36 -6.22
N ALA A 87 -10.38 -7.41 -6.78
CA ALA A 87 -9.22 -6.68 -6.27
C ALA A 87 -8.25 -6.32 -7.41
N ALA A 88 -7.55 -5.22 -7.25
CA ALA A 88 -6.53 -4.76 -8.20
C ALA A 88 -5.24 -4.36 -7.47
N TRP A 89 -4.12 -4.48 -8.15
CA TRP A 89 -2.82 -4.10 -7.61
C TRP A 89 -1.83 -3.73 -8.70
N CYS A 90 -0.81 -2.96 -8.34
CA CYS A 90 0.38 -2.76 -9.17
C CYS A 90 1.45 -3.80 -8.81
N SER A 91 2.34 -4.13 -9.75
CA SER A 91 3.41 -5.09 -9.54
C SER A 91 4.78 -4.45 -9.25
N TYR A 92 4.91 -3.12 -9.40
CA TYR A 92 6.18 -2.42 -9.21
C TYR A 92 6.55 -2.15 -7.75
N LYS A 93 5.62 -2.36 -6.80
CA LYS A 93 5.89 -2.21 -5.36
C LYS A 93 6.50 -3.49 -4.79
N TYR A 94 5.79 -4.21 -3.91
CA TYR A 94 6.33 -5.38 -3.19
C TYR A 94 6.53 -6.62 -4.08
N ILE A 95 5.94 -6.66 -5.29
CA ILE A 95 6.28 -7.68 -6.29
C ILE A 95 7.62 -7.38 -6.99
N ASN A 96 8.16 -6.14 -6.89
CA ASN A 96 9.47 -5.76 -7.43
C ASN A 96 9.62 -5.95 -8.95
N ALA A 97 8.53 -5.85 -9.71
CA ALA A 97 8.58 -6.03 -11.17
C ALA A 97 9.15 -4.81 -11.93
N GLY A 98 9.57 -3.76 -11.20
CA GLY A 98 10.15 -2.55 -11.77
C GLY A 98 9.12 -1.48 -12.16
N PRO A 99 9.57 -0.23 -12.31
CA PRO A 99 8.71 0.90 -12.65
C PRO A 99 8.00 0.67 -14.00
N GLY A 100 6.70 1.00 -14.05
CA GLY A 100 5.88 0.84 -15.25
C GLY A 100 5.35 -0.58 -15.51
N ALA A 101 5.75 -1.58 -14.71
CA ALA A 101 5.26 -2.94 -14.87
C ALA A 101 3.73 -3.04 -14.75
N ILE A 102 3.15 -4.03 -15.45
CA ILE A 102 1.69 -4.24 -15.50
C ILE A 102 1.11 -4.53 -14.13
N GLY A 103 -0.16 -4.14 -13.94
CA GLY A 103 -0.93 -4.50 -12.74
C GLY A 103 -1.54 -5.90 -12.80
N GLY A 104 -2.20 -6.28 -11.71
CA GLY A 104 -3.00 -7.50 -11.64
C GLY A 104 -4.44 -7.21 -11.25
N LEU A 105 -5.32 -8.11 -11.62
CA LEU A 105 -6.75 -8.08 -11.32
C LEU A 105 -7.21 -9.45 -10.83
N PHE A 106 -7.91 -9.47 -9.71
CA PHE A 106 -8.67 -10.60 -9.23
C PHE A 106 -10.17 -10.32 -9.41
N VAL A 107 -10.89 -11.27 -9.93
CA VAL A 107 -12.37 -11.29 -9.96
C VAL A 107 -12.83 -12.64 -9.46
N HIS A 108 -13.68 -12.64 -8.43
CA HIS A 108 -14.19 -13.88 -7.87
C HIS A 108 -14.98 -14.68 -8.93
N SER A 109 -14.90 -16.01 -8.90
CA SER A 109 -15.54 -16.90 -9.88
C SER A 109 -17.05 -16.65 -10.01
N ARG A 110 -17.75 -16.31 -8.93
CA ARG A 110 -19.18 -15.96 -8.98
C ARG A 110 -19.48 -14.69 -9.79
N ASN A 111 -18.52 -13.75 -9.85
CA ASN A 111 -18.64 -12.46 -10.57
C ASN A 111 -18.03 -12.49 -11.96
N SER A 112 -17.46 -13.61 -12.38
CA SER A 112 -16.79 -13.79 -13.67
C SER A 112 -17.54 -14.69 -14.65
N GLN A 113 -18.82 -14.98 -14.38
CA GLN A 113 -19.66 -15.77 -15.24
C GLN A 113 -19.83 -15.11 -16.62
N THR A 114 -19.93 -15.91 -17.66
CA THR A 114 -20.03 -15.45 -19.05
C THR A 114 -21.42 -15.52 -19.63
N SER A 115 -22.41 -16.01 -18.85
CA SER A 115 -23.81 -16.16 -19.27
C SER A 115 -24.77 -15.45 -18.32
N ALA A 116 -25.91 -14.99 -18.87
CA ALA A 116 -27.04 -14.52 -18.07
C ALA A 116 -27.61 -15.63 -17.14
N PRO A 117 -28.15 -15.30 -15.93
CA PRO A 117 -28.42 -13.93 -15.43
C PRO A 117 -27.28 -13.27 -14.67
N VAL A 118 -26.15 -13.92 -14.53
CA VAL A 118 -25.04 -13.49 -13.64
C VAL A 118 -23.95 -12.71 -14.39
N PHE A 119 -24.20 -12.36 -15.67
CA PHE A 119 -23.26 -11.58 -16.46
C PHE A 119 -23.07 -10.18 -15.89
N GLN A 120 -21.83 -9.87 -15.53
CA GLN A 120 -21.47 -8.52 -15.06
C GLN A 120 -21.21 -7.61 -16.27
N ASN A 121 -21.92 -6.46 -16.29
CA ASN A 121 -21.64 -5.42 -17.28
C ASN A 121 -20.19 -4.96 -17.18
N ARG A 122 -19.51 -4.93 -18.31
CA ARG A 122 -18.09 -4.57 -18.39
C ARG A 122 -17.77 -3.87 -19.70
N LEU A 123 -16.66 -3.17 -19.72
CA LEU A 123 -16.09 -2.67 -20.96
C LEU A 123 -15.62 -3.86 -21.81
N SER A 124 -16.04 -3.89 -23.08
CA SER A 124 -15.65 -4.94 -24.01
C SER A 124 -14.32 -4.60 -24.64
N GLY A 125 -13.35 -5.50 -24.53
CA GLY A 125 -12.05 -5.40 -25.16
C GLY A 125 -11.75 -6.64 -26.01
N TRP A 126 -11.08 -6.46 -27.12
CA TRP A 126 -10.78 -7.57 -28.03
C TRP A 126 -9.88 -8.64 -27.37
N TRP A 127 -9.05 -8.25 -26.39
CA TRP A 127 -8.19 -9.19 -25.66
C TRP A 127 -8.97 -10.01 -24.64
N GLY A 128 -10.03 -9.43 -24.04
CA GLY A 128 -10.96 -10.13 -23.16
C GLY A 128 -11.94 -11.06 -23.87
N SER A 129 -12.01 -11.00 -25.21
CA SER A 129 -12.84 -11.90 -26.01
C SER A 129 -12.24 -13.31 -26.11
N GLU A 130 -13.09 -14.31 -26.25
CA GLU A 130 -12.70 -15.69 -26.47
C GLU A 130 -11.72 -15.81 -27.64
N LYS A 131 -10.56 -16.45 -27.40
CA LYS A 131 -9.46 -16.52 -28.36
C LYS A 131 -9.85 -17.18 -29.68
N ALA A 132 -10.70 -18.22 -29.64
CA ALA A 132 -11.12 -18.98 -30.81
C ALA A 132 -11.99 -18.16 -31.78
N THR A 133 -12.77 -17.20 -31.27
CA THR A 133 -13.73 -16.41 -32.05
C THR A 133 -13.33 -14.95 -32.23
N ARG A 134 -12.25 -14.53 -31.61
CA ARG A 134 -11.77 -13.12 -31.58
C ARG A 134 -11.65 -12.46 -32.94
N PHE A 135 -11.25 -13.22 -33.94
CA PHE A 135 -11.03 -12.73 -35.34
C PHE A 135 -12.20 -13.05 -36.26
N ALA A 136 -13.31 -13.60 -35.78
CA ALA A 136 -14.47 -13.93 -36.57
C ALA A 136 -15.29 -12.70 -37.02
N MET A 137 -14.95 -11.49 -36.57
CA MET A 137 -15.57 -10.21 -36.92
C MET A 137 -17.08 -10.19 -36.69
N THR A 138 -17.56 -10.92 -35.70
CA THR A 138 -18.96 -10.88 -35.27
C THR A 138 -19.22 -9.66 -34.37
N ASN A 139 -20.47 -9.18 -34.34
CA ASN A 139 -20.89 -8.12 -33.44
C ASN A 139 -21.30 -8.65 -32.05
N GLU A 140 -20.87 -9.86 -31.71
CA GLU A 140 -21.15 -10.51 -30.43
C GLU A 140 -19.89 -10.55 -29.58
N PHE A 141 -19.96 -9.99 -28.37
CA PHE A 141 -18.88 -10.10 -27.40
C PHE A 141 -18.98 -11.42 -26.63
N LYS A 142 -17.99 -12.28 -26.78
CA LYS A 142 -17.85 -13.54 -26.04
C LYS A 142 -16.68 -13.44 -25.06
N PRO A 143 -16.93 -13.04 -23.80
CA PRO A 143 -15.86 -12.85 -22.83
C PRO A 143 -15.18 -14.16 -22.45
N THR A 144 -13.87 -14.13 -22.30
CA THR A 144 -13.12 -15.20 -21.66
C THR A 144 -13.57 -15.32 -20.20
N PRO A 145 -13.75 -16.54 -19.63
CA PRO A 145 -14.07 -16.72 -18.21
C PRO A 145 -13.00 -16.13 -17.29
N GLY A 146 -13.42 -15.70 -16.10
CA GLY A 146 -12.52 -15.16 -15.10
C GLY A 146 -12.11 -13.69 -15.33
N ALA A 147 -11.07 -13.25 -14.64
CA ALA A 147 -10.54 -11.89 -14.72
C ALA A 147 -10.05 -11.54 -16.14
N ALA A 148 -9.61 -12.52 -16.92
CA ALA A 148 -9.19 -12.33 -18.31
C ALA A 148 -10.28 -11.72 -19.21
N GLY A 149 -11.57 -11.98 -18.92
CA GLY A 149 -12.69 -11.40 -19.64
C GLY A 149 -12.92 -9.90 -19.40
N PHE A 150 -12.19 -9.30 -18.46
CA PHE A 150 -12.18 -7.86 -18.18
C PHE A 150 -10.99 -7.12 -18.86
N GLN A 151 -10.12 -7.85 -19.53
CA GLN A 151 -8.94 -7.27 -20.17
C GLN A 151 -9.31 -6.59 -21.48
N LEU A 152 -8.99 -5.30 -21.63
CA LEU A 152 -9.38 -4.52 -22.80
C LEU A 152 -8.45 -4.76 -23.99
N SER A 153 -7.13 -4.78 -23.77
CA SER A 153 -6.12 -4.92 -24.79
C SER A 153 -4.99 -5.86 -24.35
N ASN A 154 -4.08 -6.16 -25.26
CA ASN A 154 -2.88 -6.93 -24.95
C ASN A 154 -1.94 -6.12 -24.04
N PRO A 155 -1.27 -6.79 -23.09
CA PRO A 155 -0.29 -6.13 -22.25
C PRO A 155 0.99 -5.80 -23.02
N SER A 156 1.77 -4.85 -22.52
CA SER A 156 3.14 -4.62 -22.96
C SER A 156 3.98 -5.88 -22.72
N ILE A 157 4.70 -6.32 -23.74
CA ILE A 157 5.53 -7.54 -23.65
C ILE A 157 6.72 -7.31 -22.70
N MET A 158 7.28 -6.12 -22.69
CA MET A 158 8.42 -5.78 -21.82
C MET A 158 8.00 -5.81 -20.34
N ASP A 159 6.86 -5.19 -20.01
CA ASP A 159 6.35 -5.14 -18.66
C ASP A 159 5.88 -6.51 -18.16
N LEU A 160 5.31 -7.32 -19.07
CA LEU A 160 4.94 -8.71 -18.78
C LEU A 160 6.19 -9.56 -18.49
N THR A 161 7.26 -9.39 -19.28
CA THR A 161 8.53 -10.10 -19.07
C THR A 161 9.17 -9.70 -17.75
N SER A 162 9.15 -8.42 -17.41
CA SER A 162 9.63 -7.91 -16.12
C SER A 162 8.86 -8.55 -14.94
N LEU A 163 7.53 -8.62 -15.04
CA LEU A 163 6.71 -9.29 -14.02
C LEU A 163 7.03 -10.80 -13.94
N CYS A 164 7.17 -11.49 -15.07
CA CYS A 164 7.54 -12.91 -15.10
C CYS A 164 8.88 -13.15 -14.39
N ALA A 165 9.91 -12.36 -14.70
CA ALA A 165 11.23 -12.48 -14.07
C ALA A 165 11.15 -12.26 -12.54
N SER A 166 10.35 -11.29 -12.07
CA SER A 166 10.12 -11.10 -10.64
C SER A 166 9.43 -12.30 -10.01
N LEU A 167 8.40 -12.85 -10.64
CA LEU A 167 7.67 -14.01 -10.14
C LEU A 167 8.53 -15.28 -10.09
N GLU A 168 9.50 -15.43 -11.00
CA GLU A 168 10.50 -16.51 -10.94
C GLU A 168 11.34 -16.40 -9.67
N VAL A 169 11.75 -15.19 -9.27
CA VAL A 169 12.46 -14.96 -8.00
C VAL A 169 11.57 -15.29 -6.80
N PHE A 170 10.30 -14.86 -6.82
CA PHE A 170 9.35 -15.21 -5.76
C PHE A 170 9.11 -16.72 -5.66
N ALA A 171 9.13 -17.45 -6.77
CA ALA A 171 8.96 -18.90 -6.81
C ALA A 171 10.12 -19.69 -6.16
N LEU A 172 11.26 -19.05 -5.86
CA LEU A 172 12.34 -19.65 -5.07
C LEU A 172 12.01 -19.77 -3.58
N SER A 173 10.92 -19.15 -3.13
CA SER A 173 10.44 -19.17 -1.76
C SER A 173 8.90 -19.28 -1.75
N ASP A 174 8.30 -19.15 -0.59
CA ASP A 174 6.85 -19.04 -0.41
C ASP A 174 6.50 -17.79 0.41
N MET A 175 5.23 -17.35 0.30
CA MET A 175 4.76 -16.16 1.00
C MET A 175 4.81 -16.28 2.52
N ALA A 176 4.69 -17.47 3.10
CA ALA A 176 4.77 -17.66 4.54
C ALA A 176 6.20 -17.41 5.04
N THR A 177 7.20 -17.96 4.37
CA THR A 177 8.63 -17.75 4.65
C THR A 177 9.02 -16.28 4.47
N LEU A 178 8.59 -15.63 3.39
CA LEU A 178 8.84 -14.22 3.15
C LEU A 178 8.16 -13.35 4.23
N ARG A 179 6.95 -13.70 4.64
CA ARG A 179 6.24 -13.00 5.69
C ARG A 179 6.94 -13.13 7.06
N GLU A 180 7.39 -14.31 7.41
CA GLU A 180 8.15 -14.52 8.65
C GLU A 180 9.42 -13.66 8.67
N ARG A 181 10.18 -13.64 7.57
CA ARG A 181 11.35 -12.77 7.42
C ARG A 181 10.98 -11.28 7.53
N SER A 182 9.89 -10.86 6.88
CA SER A 182 9.40 -9.48 6.96
C SER A 182 9.06 -9.08 8.40
N ILE A 183 8.37 -9.94 9.14
CA ILE A 183 8.04 -9.70 10.55
C ILE A 183 9.31 -9.53 11.40
N ARG A 184 10.34 -10.37 11.18
CA ARG A 184 11.61 -10.27 11.88
C ARG A 184 12.36 -8.96 11.57
N LEU A 185 12.46 -8.59 10.28
CA LEU A 185 13.11 -7.35 9.84
C LEU A 185 12.40 -6.11 10.38
N THR A 186 11.08 -6.06 10.23
CA THR A 186 10.26 -4.92 10.69
C THR A 186 10.24 -4.84 12.21
N GLY A 187 10.20 -5.98 12.91
CA GLY A 187 10.30 -6.02 14.37
C GLY A 187 11.67 -5.60 14.90
N TYR A 188 12.77 -5.86 14.15
CA TYR A 188 14.09 -5.34 14.46
C TYR A 188 14.14 -3.82 14.26
N LEU A 189 13.65 -3.34 13.13
CA LEU A 189 13.53 -1.91 12.84
C LEU A 189 12.73 -1.19 13.95
N GLU A 190 11.56 -1.71 14.32
CA GLU A 190 10.71 -1.13 15.36
C GLU A 190 11.44 -1.01 16.70
N ARG A 191 12.13 -2.07 17.14
CA ARG A 191 12.88 -2.04 18.41
C ARG A 191 13.95 -0.94 18.42
N LEU A 192 14.69 -0.80 17.32
CA LEU A 192 15.73 0.22 17.20
C LEU A 192 15.11 1.63 17.15
N LEU A 193 14.00 1.81 16.43
CA LEU A 193 13.28 3.08 16.38
C LEU A 193 12.71 3.48 17.75
N VAL A 194 12.17 2.55 18.52
CA VAL A 194 11.68 2.82 19.87
C VAL A 194 12.82 3.24 20.80
N ALA A 195 13.98 2.60 20.69
CA ALA A 195 15.15 3.02 21.46
C ALA A 195 15.64 4.42 21.06
N LEU A 196 15.71 4.70 19.75
CA LEU A 196 16.09 6.03 19.24
C LEU A 196 15.07 7.10 19.63
N GLN A 197 13.79 6.79 19.58
CA GLN A 197 12.72 7.71 20.01
C GLN A 197 12.84 8.10 21.49
N ALA A 198 13.22 7.16 22.34
CA ALA A 198 13.47 7.44 23.76
C ALA A 198 14.70 8.33 23.99
N GLU A 199 15.69 8.30 23.09
CA GLU A 199 16.91 9.11 23.17
C GLU A 199 16.71 10.51 22.58
N VAL A 200 16.14 10.62 21.39
CA VAL A 200 16.09 11.86 20.59
C VAL A 200 14.69 12.49 20.63
N GLY A 201 13.64 11.70 20.74
CA GLY A 201 12.25 12.16 20.54
C GLY A 201 11.98 12.53 19.08
N GLN A 202 11.20 13.57 18.85
CA GLN A 202 11.02 14.26 17.57
C GLN A 202 10.30 13.49 16.47
N PHE A 203 9.89 12.24 16.70
CA PHE A 203 9.05 11.45 15.81
C PHE A 203 8.19 10.44 16.56
N THR A 204 7.13 9.97 15.91
CA THR A 204 6.27 8.89 16.39
C THR A 204 6.07 7.84 15.31
N ILE A 205 5.96 6.57 15.70
CA ILE A 205 5.59 5.48 14.80
C ILE A 205 4.07 5.42 14.74
N ILE A 206 3.49 5.75 13.57
CA ILE A 206 2.03 5.77 13.36
C ILE A 206 1.48 4.47 12.78
N THR A 207 2.35 3.51 12.43
CA THR A 207 1.94 2.17 12.00
C THR A 207 1.56 1.32 13.21
N PRO A 208 0.55 0.43 13.11
CA PRO A 208 0.19 -0.48 14.20
C PRO A 208 1.38 -1.29 14.69
N ARG A 209 1.50 -1.43 16.02
CA ARG A 209 2.56 -2.23 16.63
C ARG A 209 2.37 -3.73 16.46
N ASP A 210 1.10 -4.17 16.39
CA ASP A 210 0.78 -5.58 16.13
C ASP A 210 1.22 -5.98 14.72
N PRO A 211 2.15 -6.95 14.56
CA PRO A 211 2.58 -7.42 13.25
C PRO A 211 1.45 -7.99 12.37
N THR A 212 0.35 -8.44 12.96
CA THR A 212 -0.82 -8.95 12.23
C THR A 212 -1.62 -7.82 11.55
N GLN A 213 -1.44 -6.59 12.00
CA GLN A 213 -2.13 -5.39 11.50
C GLN A 213 -1.24 -4.50 10.61
N ARG A 214 -0.12 -5.02 10.10
CA ARG A 214 0.79 -4.27 9.22
C ARG A 214 1.54 -5.18 8.25
N GLY A 215 2.12 -4.58 7.21
CA GLY A 215 3.09 -5.23 6.33
C GLY A 215 4.54 -4.95 6.76
N ALA A 216 5.42 -4.76 5.77
CA ALA A 216 6.83 -4.43 5.98
C ALA A 216 7.07 -2.94 6.32
N GLN A 217 6.09 -2.07 6.11
CA GLN A 217 6.22 -0.63 6.29
C GLN A 217 6.05 -0.22 7.74
N LEU A 218 6.95 0.67 8.21
CA LEU A 218 6.74 1.54 9.37
C LEU A 218 6.71 3.00 8.89
N SER A 219 5.67 3.72 9.25
CA SER A 219 5.52 5.15 8.98
C SER A 219 5.91 5.94 10.21
N LEU A 220 6.84 6.86 10.03
CA LEU A 220 7.38 7.70 11.08
C LEU A 220 6.90 9.13 10.86
N LYS A 221 6.07 9.62 11.76
CA LYS A 221 5.62 11.01 11.75
C LYS A 221 6.63 11.84 12.52
N LEU A 222 7.28 12.76 11.83
CA LEU A 222 8.26 13.71 12.38
C LEU A 222 7.54 14.92 13.01
N GLU A 223 8.23 15.62 13.88
CA GLU A 223 7.79 16.95 14.27
C GLU A 223 7.85 17.95 13.10
N ASP A 224 6.98 18.95 13.17
CA ASP A 224 6.85 19.95 12.11
C ASP A 224 8.18 20.61 11.75
N GLY A 225 8.44 20.71 10.45
CA GLY A 225 9.61 21.37 9.87
C GLY A 225 10.90 20.54 9.83
N LEU A 226 10.86 19.25 10.19
CA LEU A 226 12.04 18.38 10.13
C LEU A 226 12.16 17.62 8.82
N LEU A 227 11.05 17.36 8.11
CA LEU A 227 10.98 16.41 7.00
C LEU A 227 12.01 16.70 5.89
N ASP A 228 12.03 17.93 5.37
CA ASP A 228 12.86 18.26 4.19
C ASP A 228 14.37 18.09 4.50
N VAL A 229 14.82 18.52 5.71
CA VAL A 229 16.22 18.35 6.12
C VAL A 229 16.54 16.87 6.37
N VAL A 230 15.67 16.13 7.02
CA VAL A 230 15.86 14.69 7.26
C VAL A 230 15.95 13.92 5.94
N MET A 231 15.10 14.22 4.97
CA MET A 231 15.15 13.58 3.65
C MET A 231 16.44 13.88 2.90
N GLN A 232 16.89 15.14 2.90
CA GLN A 232 18.17 15.53 2.31
C GLN A 232 19.34 14.77 2.94
N GLU A 233 19.40 14.74 4.27
CA GLU A 233 20.48 14.07 5.01
C GLU A 233 20.51 12.54 4.78
N LEU A 234 19.35 11.91 4.62
CA LEU A 234 19.25 10.49 4.28
C LEU A 234 19.75 10.23 2.85
N GLU A 235 19.36 11.06 1.89
CA GLU A 235 19.81 10.96 0.50
C GLU A 235 21.35 11.13 0.37
N GLU A 236 21.93 12.11 1.06
CA GLU A 236 23.39 12.33 1.09
C GLU A 236 24.15 11.12 1.66
N ARG A 237 23.49 10.32 2.52
CA ARG A 237 24.02 9.05 3.07
C ARG A 237 23.65 7.82 2.25
N SER A 238 23.10 8.02 1.04
CA SER A 238 22.65 6.94 0.15
C SER A 238 21.58 6.03 0.78
N VAL A 239 20.75 6.59 1.65
CA VAL A 239 19.58 5.91 2.25
C VAL A 239 18.32 6.39 1.55
N VAL A 240 17.68 5.50 0.81
CA VAL A 240 16.46 5.80 0.04
C VAL A 240 15.23 5.36 0.83
N VAL A 241 14.39 6.30 1.18
CA VAL A 241 13.06 6.10 1.80
C VAL A 241 12.03 6.94 1.05
N ASP A 242 10.76 6.80 1.40
CA ASP A 242 9.68 7.52 0.74
C ASP A 242 9.08 8.56 1.72
N GLU A 243 8.81 9.78 1.25
CA GLU A 243 8.19 10.82 2.05
C GLU A 243 6.68 10.96 1.77
N ARG A 244 5.97 11.42 2.79
CA ARG A 244 4.58 11.91 2.69
C ARG A 244 4.50 13.23 3.43
N LYS A 245 4.46 14.31 2.65
CA LYS A 245 4.33 15.66 3.19
C LYS A 245 3.03 15.83 3.97
N PRO A 246 3.04 16.60 5.04
CA PRO A 246 4.13 17.53 5.44
C PRO A 246 5.21 16.90 6.33
N ASP A 247 5.01 15.72 6.94
CA ASP A 247 5.76 15.32 8.13
C ASP A 247 6.04 13.80 8.27
N VAL A 248 5.73 12.97 7.26
CA VAL A 248 5.90 11.52 7.37
C VAL A 248 6.96 10.98 6.43
N ILE A 249 7.80 10.07 6.94
CA ILE A 249 8.63 9.16 6.14
C ILE A 249 8.15 7.72 6.30
N ARG A 250 8.27 6.94 5.21
CA ARG A 250 7.88 5.53 5.19
C ARG A 250 9.12 4.67 5.00
N VAL A 251 9.36 3.78 5.96
CA VAL A 251 10.50 2.86 5.98
C VAL A 251 9.98 1.44 5.82
N ALA A 252 10.36 0.76 4.75
CA ALA A 252 9.78 -0.53 4.39
C ALA A 252 10.88 -1.52 3.94
N PRO A 253 11.58 -2.19 4.88
CA PRO A 253 12.60 -3.17 4.52
C PRO A 253 11.93 -4.36 3.81
N ALA A 254 12.24 -4.52 2.53
CA ALA A 254 11.70 -5.60 1.71
C ALA A 254 12.38 -6.93 2.04
N PRO A 255 11.61 -8.00 2.33
CA PRO A 255 12.19 -9.28 2.76
C PRO A 255 13.02 -9.98 1.67
N LEU A 256 12.82 -9.65 0.38
CA LEU A 256 13.58 -10.25 -0.71
C LEU A 256 15.04 -9.81 -0.76
N TYR A 257 15.33 -8.54 -0.49
CA TYR A 257 16.67 -7.98 -0.72
C TYR A 257 17.26 -7.24 0.47
N ASN A 258 16.46 -6.74 1.41
CA ASN A 258 17.00 -6.10 2.61
C ASN A 258 17.39 -7.12 3.70
N ASN A 259 18.35 -6.73 4.51
CA ASN A 259 18.85 -7.50 5.63
C ASN A 259 18.94 -6.66 6.91
N PHE A 260 19.34 -7.27 8.03
CA PHE A 260 19.44 -6.58 9.33
C PHE A 260 20.54 -5.51 9.35
N GLY A 261 21.60 -5.67 8.54
CA GLY A 261 22.62 -4.65 8.36
C GLY A 261 22.09 -3.38 7.72
N ASP A 262 21.23 -3.51 6.68
CA ASP A 262 20.61 -2.37 6.03
C ASP A 262 19.72 -1.60 7.02
N VAL A 263 18.95 -2.32 7.85
CA VAL A 263 18.15 -1.70 8.91
C VAL A 263 19.03 -0.93 9.90
N TRP A 264 20.17 -1.51 10.29
CA TRP A 264 21.12 -0.85 11.19
C TRP A 264 21.70 0.41 10.56
N VAL A 265 22.11 0.36 9.30
CA VAL A 265 22.63 1.52 8.55
C VAL A 265 21.57 2.62 8.47
N PHE A 266 20.32 2.27 8.17
CA PHE A 266 19.22 3.23 8.20
C PHE A 266 19.10 3.93 9.57
N ILE A 267 19.12 3.19 10.67
CA ILE A 267 18.98 3.76 12.02
C ILE A 267 20.09 4.75 12.34
N GLN A 268 21.35 4.43 11.98
CA GLN A 268 22.48 5.34 12.18
C GLN A 268 22.34 6.63 11.35
N ALA A 269 21.98 6.47 10.08
CA ALA A 269 21.76 7.61 9.18
C ALA A 269 20.58 8.48 9.65
N PHE A 270 19.48 7.86 10.08
CA PHE A 270 18.30 8.58 10.57
C PHE A 270 18.55 9.33 11.87
N ALA A 271 19.29 8.72 12.81
CA ALA A 271 19.67 9.38 14.05
C ALA A 271 20.51 10.65 13.78
N GLU A 272 21.46 10.56 12.86
CA GLU A 272 22.28 11.72 12.48
C GLU A 272 21.48 12.78 11.74
N ALA A 273 20.61 12.36 10.80
CA ALA A 273 19.72 13.26 10.08
C ALA A 273 18.79 14.05 11.02
N LEU A 274 18.26 13.41 12.06
CA LEU A 274 17.46 14.07 13.09
C LEU A 274 18.29 15.13 13.86
N ARG A 275 19.53 14.82 14.26
CA ARG A 275 20.40 15.77 14.98
C ARG A 275 20.69 17.00 14.13
N VAL A 276 20.98 16.79 12.84
CA VAL A 276 21.22 17.91 11.90
C VAL A 276 19.95 18.75 11.75
N ALA A 277 18.81 18.11 11.52
CA ALA A 277 17.53 18.80 11.33
C ALA A 277 17.14 19.65 12.57
N LEU A 278 17.37 19.14 13.77
CA LEU A 278 17.17 19.89 15.02
C LEU A 278 18.07 21.10 15.12
N THR A 279 19.36 20.94 14.81
CA THR A 279 20.32 22.05 14.82
C THR A 279 19.92 23.16 13.83
N VAL A 280 19.43 22.78 12.65
CA VAL A 280 18.94 23.73 11.63
C VAL A 280 17.67 24.43 12.13
N LYS A 281 16.73 23.70 12.70
CA LYS A 281 15.47 24.24 13.26
C LYS A 281 15.73 25.26 14.35
N GLU A 282 16.66 24.96 15.28
CA GLU A 282 17.07 25.87 16.36
C GLU A 282 17.71 27.16 15.82
N LYS A 283 18.62 27.06 14.85
CA LYS A 283 19.25 28.25 14.23
C LYS A 283 18.23 29.14 13.55
N ASN A 284 17.26 28.56 12.84
CA ASN A 284 16.21 29.32 12.17
C ASN A 284 15.22 29.97 13.17
N ALA A 285 15.02 29.38 14.34
CA ALA A 285 14.20 29.97 15.41
C ALA A 285 14.87 31.16 16.10
N VAL A 286 16.23 31.18 16.16
CA VAL A 286 17.02 32.27 16.79
C VAL A 286 17.20 33.47 15.84
N LEU A 287 17.00 33.30 14.51
CA LEU A 287 17.12 34.36 13.50
C LEU A 287 15.77 34.67 12.81
N PRO A 288 14.73 35.12 13.50
CA PRO A 288 13.51 35.55 12.83
C PRO A 288 13.73 36.93 12.19
N GLY A 289 14.10 36.99 10.89
CA GLY A 289 13.94 38.24 10.16
C GLY A 289 15.03 38.78 9.27
N SER A 290 16.06 38.01 8.87
CA SER A 290 17.09 38.52 7.93
C SER A 290 16.73 38.44 6.44
N ASP A 291 15.75 37.62 6.05
CA ASP A 291 15.40 37.41 4.62
C ASP A 291 14.33 38.37 4.06
N LYS A 292 13.75 39.26 4.85
CA LYS A 292 12.81 40.29 4.35
C LYS A 292 13.44 41.60 3.87
N LEU A 293 14.76 41.77 4.02
CA LEU A 293 15.45 43.01 3.66
C LEU A 293 16.13 42.98 2.27
N LEU A 294 16.17 41.88 1.57
CA LEU A 294 16.83 41.75 0.25
C LEU A 294 15.88 41.69 -0.94
N GLN A 295 14.56 41.83 -0.74
CA GLN A 295 13.59 41.92 -1.86
C GLN A 295 13.06 43.33 -2.15
N THR A 296 13.73 44.36 -1.61
CA THR A 296 13.35 45.77 -1.89
C THR A 296 14.61 46.63 -2.16
N ILE A 297 15.39 46.23 -3.14
CA ILE A 297 16.31 47.15 -3.88
C ILE A 297 16.27 46.74 -5.35
#